data_3a4d83eac70ea8368c07dd3040d7af76
#
_entry.id   3a4d83eac70ea8368c07dd3040d7af76
#
_cell.length_a   1.000
_cell.length_b   1.000
_cell.length_c   1.000
_cell.angle_alpha   90.00
_cell.angle_beta   90.00
_cell.angle_gamma   90.00
#
_symmetry.space_group_name_H-M   'P 1'
#
loop_
_entity.id
_entity.type
_entity.pdbx_description
1 polymer ?
#
loop_
_entity_poly.entity_id
_entity_poly.type
_entity_poly.pdbx_seq_one_letter_code
_entity_poly.pdbx_strand_id
1 'polypeptide(L)'
;MYHSVPLTPIVGKAAIREFVSSFEDVPPGRLVVHHQVATDDVVLNERTDYITMNGKPVTLPICGVFEIEDGRIKAWREYFDMGPVRAAYDA
;
A
#
# COMPACT_ATOMS: atom_id res chain seq x y z
N MET A 1 -11.57 -5.32 0.10
CA MET A 1 -11.15 -4.43 -1.00
C MET A 1 -9.78 -3.84 -0.70
N TYR A 2 -8.92 -3.83 -1.67
CA TYR A 2 -7.64 -3.12 -1.63
C TYR A 2 -7.62 -2.06 -2.72
N HIS A 3 -7.22 -0.85 -2.39
CA HIS A 3 -7.20 0.26 -3.33
C HIS A 3 -6.00 1.17 -3.09
N SER A 4 -5.00 1.08 -3.97
CA SER A 4 -4.00 2.14 -4.11
C SER A 4 -4.68 3.26 -4.89
N VAL A 5 -5.09 4.32 -4.22
CA VAL A 5 -6.05 5.30 -4.75
C VAL A 5 -5.68 5.86 -6.13
N PRO A 6 -4.40 6.10 -6.49
CA PRO A 6 -4.07 6.49 -7.85
C PRO A 6 -4.38 5.43 -8.92
N LEU A 7 -4.69 4.19 -8.52
CA LEU A 7 -4.89 3.05 -9.40
C LEU A 7 -6.31 2.48 -9.27
N THR A 8 -6.62 1.47 -10.07
CA THR A 8 -7.92 0.78 -10.01
C THR A 8 -8.03 -0.07 -8.74
N PRO A 9 -9.19 -0.06 -8.05
CA PRO A 9 -9.40 -0.93 -6.90
C PRO A 9 -9.28 -2.40 -7.23
N ILE A 10 -8.77 -3.18 -6.27
CA ILE A 10 -8.71 -4.64 -6.35
C ILE A 10 -9.75 -5.19 -5.38
N VAL A 11 -10.71 -5.93 -5.89
CA VAL A 11 -11.84 -6.43 -5.13
C VAL A 11 -11.82 -7.96 -5.06
N GLY A 12 -12.04 -8.47 -3.86
CA GLY A 12 -12.10 -9.89 -3.61
C GLY A 12 -10.79 -10.47 -3.10
N LYS A 13 -10.92 -11.47 -2.22
CA LYS A 13 -9.78 -12.08 -1.53
C LYS A 13 -8.78 -12.73 -2.50
N ALA A 14 -9.29 -13.42 -3.52
CA ALA A 14 -8.43 -14.09 -4.50
C ALA A 14 -7.62 -13.10 -5.33
N ALA A 15 -8.25 -12.00 -5.77
CA ALA A 15 -7.56 -10.97 -6.55
C ALA A 15 -6.50 -10.24 -5.71
N ILE A 16 -6.79 -9.96 -4.44
CA ILE A 16 -5.83 -9.34 -3.53
C ILE A 16 -4.65 -10.27 -3.29
N ARG A 17 -4.92 -11.56 -3.09
CA ARG A 17 -3.85 -12.55 -2.90
C ARG A 17 -2.94 -12.63 -4.12
N GLU A 18 -3.50 -12.64 -5.30
CA GLU A 18 -2.73 -12.64 -6.55
C GLU A 18 -1.87 -11.40 -6.69
N PHE A 19 -2.44 -10.23 -6.37
CA PHE A 19 -1.71 -8.96 -6.40
C PHE A 19 -0.52 -8.97 -5.43
N VAL A 20 -0.73 -9.40 -4.18
CA VAL A 20 0.33 -9.47 -3.17
C VAL A 20 1.40 -10.48 -3.59
N SER A 21 1.01 -11.63 -4.13
CA SER A 21 1.94 -12.66 -4.59
C SER A 21 2.83 -12.19 -5.74
N SER A 22 2.40 -11.20 -6.52
CA SER A 22 3.21 -10.65 -7.61
C SER A 22 4.47 -9.95 -7.12
N PHE A 23 4.56 -9.64 -5.82
CA PHE A 23 5.73 -9.01 -5.21
C PHE A 23 6.68 -10.00 -4.53
N GLU A 24 6.44 -11.31 -4.61
CA GLU A 24 7.27 -12.31 -3.91
C GLU A 24 8.73 -12.29 -4.36
N ASP A 25 8.99 -12.01 -5.64
CA ASP A 25 10.35 -11.95 -6.20
C ASP A 25 11.00 -10.56 -6.07
N VAL A 26 10.29 -9.60 -5.46
CA VAL A 26 10.81 -8.26 -5.24
C VAL A 26 11.57 -8.24 -3.93
N PRO A 27 12.78 -7.63 -3.87
CA PRO A 27 13.50 -7.52 -2.62
C PRO A 27 12.65 -6.92 -1.51
N PRO A 28 12.73 -7.42 -0.26
CA PRO A 28 11.93 -6.89 0.83
C PRO A 28 12.25 -5.42 1.07
N GLY A 29 11.21 -4.63 1.24
CA GLY A 29 11.32 -3.23 1.56
C GLY A 29 11.27 -2.99 3.06
N ARG A 30 11.27 -1.72 3.43
CA ARG A 30 11.12 -1.28 4.80
C ARG A 30 9.95 -0.32 4.90
N LEU A 31 9.11 -0.52 5.91
CA LEU A 31 7.99 0.36 6.22
C LEU A 31 8.27 1.05 7.55
N VAL A 32 8.14 2.37 7.56
CA VAL A 32 8.30 3.16 8.78
C VAL A 32 6.99 3.89 9.06
N VAL A 33 6.29 3.50 10.11
CA VAL A 33 5.05 4.16 10.54
C VAL A 33 5.42 5.36 11.40
N HIS A 34 4.99 6.54 10.97
CA HIS A 34 5.24 7.79 11.69
C HIS A 34 4.15 8.11 12.69
N HIS A 35 2.90 7.98 12.26
CA HIS A 35 1.72 8.25 13.09
C HIS A 35 0.64 7.23 12.76
N GLN A 36 -0.07 6.78 13.79
CA GLN A 36 -1.19 5.88 13.62
C GLN A 36 -2.29 6.25 14.60
N VAL A 37 -3.50 6.35 14.09
CA VAL A 37 -4.68 6.64 14.89
C VAL A 37 -5.79 5.65 14.55
N ALA A 38 -6.64 5.36 15.52
CA ALA A 38 -7.77 4.49 15.32
C ALA A 38 -9.00 5.10 15.97
N THR A 39 -10.13 4.96 15.30
CA THR A 39 -11.44 5.35 15.84
C THR A 39 -12.46 4.33 15.37
N ASP A 40 -13.27 3.78 16.31
CA ASP A 40 -14.23 2.72 16.03
C ASP A 40 -13.57 1.58 15.22
N ASP A 41 -14.04 1.35 13.99
CA ASP A 41 -13.56 0.28 13.14
C ASP A 41 -12.65 0.78 12.01
N VAL A 42 -12.06 1.97 12.19
CA VAL A 42 -11.17 2.57 11.17
C VAL A 42 -9.80 2.85 11.77
N VAL A 43 -8.75 2.43 11.06
CA VAL A 43 -7.35 2.74 11.42
C VAL A 43 -6.73 3.54 10.29
N LEU A 44 -6.10 4.65 10.63
CA LEU A 44 -5.33 5.49 9.71
C LEU A 44 -3.87 5.49 10.13
N ASN A 45 -2.97 5.36 9.15
CA ASN A 45 -1.55 5.57 9.42
C ASN A 45 -0.87 6.39 8.33
N GLU A 46 0.10 7.16 8.78
CA GLU A 46 1.04 7.86 7.90
C GLU A 46 2.36 7.11 7.99
N ARG A 47 2.87 6.69 6.84
CA ARG A 47 4.10 5.91 6.81
C ARG A 47 4.95 6.25 5.60
N THR A 48 6.21 5.81 5.63
CA THR A 48 7.08 5.86 4.46
C THR A 48 7.47 4.44 4.10
N ASP A 49 7.24 4.08 2.84
CA ASP A 49 7.67 2.81 2.28
C ASP A 49 8.98 3.02 1.52
N TYR A 50 10.00 2.25 1.89
CA TYR A 50 11.27 2.19 1.17
C TYR A 50 11.30 0.89 0.39
N ILE A 51 11.07 0.98 -0.90
CA ILE A 51 10.88 -0.19 -1.77
C ILE A 51 11.79 -0.10 -2.99
N THR A 52 11.91 -1.22 -3.71
CA THR A 52 12.62 -1.26 -4.98
C THR A 52 11.62 -1.54 -6.09
N MET A 53 11.61 -0.68 -7.10
CA MET A 53 10.77 -0.85 -8.29
C MET A 53 11.63 -0.69 -9.53
N ASN A 54 11.47 -1.60 -10.49
CA ASN A 54 12.23 -1.60 -11.73
C ASN A 54 13.76 -1.50 -11.49
N GLY A 55 14.23 -2.17 -10.42
CA GLY A 55 15.64 -2.16 -10.01
C GLY A 55 16.11 -0.85 -9.38
N LYS A 56 15.21 0.09 -9.09
CA LYS A 56 15.55 1.41 -8.55
C LYS A 56 14.96 1.58 -7.15
N PRO A 57 15.69 2.24 -6.23
CA PRO A 57 15.14 2.56 -4.92
C PRO A 57 14.05 3.62 -5.04
N VAL A 58 12.91 3.39 -4.37
CA VAL A 58 11.79 4.32 -4.34
C VAL A 58 11.42 4.60 -2.89
N THR A 59 11.30 5.87 -2.56
CA THR A 59 10.81 6.33 -1.26
C THR A 59 9.41 6.85 -1.45
N LEU A 60 8.43 6.24 -0.80
CA LEU A 60 7.02 6.50 -1.04
C LEU A 60 6.31 6.86 0.26
N PRO A 61 6.01 8.16 0.47
CA PRO A 61 5.14 8.57 1.56
C PRO A 61 3.71 8.11 1.28
N ILE A 62 3.09 7.45 2.26
CA ILE A 62 1.75 6.87 2.10
C ILE A 62 0.90 7.19 3.32
N CYS A 63 -0.39 7.48 3.08
CA CYS A 63 -1.42 7.46 4.11
C CYS A 63 -2.33 6.26 3.84
N GLY A 64 -2.41 5.35 4.81
CA GLY A 64 -3.22 4.15 4.70
C GLY A 64 -4.49 4.26 5.53
N VAL A 65 -5.58 3.73 5.00
CA VAL A 65 -6.88 3.65 5.70
C VAL A 65 -7.32 2.20 5.68
N PHE A 66 -7.59 1.65 6.87
CA PHE A 66 -8.04 0.27 7.05
C PHE A 66 -9.40 0.28 7.71
N GLU A 67 -10.39 -0.34 7.10
CA GLU A 67 -11.70 -0.56 7.70
C GLU A 67 -11.74 -2.00 8.22
N ILE A 68 -12.13 -2.14 9.48
CA ILE A 68 -12.13 -3.43 10.18
C ILE A 68 -13.57 -3.86 10.41
N GLU A 69 -13.87 -5.14 10.17
CA GLU A 69 -15.17 -5.74 10.45
C GLU A 69 -14.94 -7.16 10.99
N ASP A 70 -15.51 -7.44 12.16
CA ASP A 70 -15.38 -8.75 12.81
C ASP A 70 -13.93 -9.22 12.98
N GLY A 71 -13.03 -8.29 13.33
CA GLY A 71 -11.61 -8.58 13.53
C GLY A 71 -10.83 -8.79 12.24
N ARG A 72 -11.42 -8.47 11.08
CA ARG A 72 -10.80 -8.64 9.77
C ARG A 72 -10.76 -7.33 9.00
N ILE A 73 -9.78 -7.18 8.12
CA ILE A 73 -9.70 -6.02 7.23
C ILE A 73 -10.75 -6.19 6.14
N LYS A 74 -11.76 -5.31 6.17
CA LYS A 74 -12.82 -5.25 5.17
C LYS A 74 -12.39 -4.45 3.95
N ALA A 75 -11.68 -3.36 4.16
CA ALA A 75 -11.19 -2.49 3.12
C ALA A 75 -9.86 -1.88 3.51
N TRP A 76 -9.00 -1.72 2.53
CA TRP A 76 -7.67 -1.15 2.70
C TRP A 76 -7.42 -0.21 1.54
N ARG A 77 -7.20 1.07 1.83
CA ARG A 77 -6.90 2.08 0.83
C ARG A 77 -5.56 2.73 1.14
N GLU A 78 -4.78 2.99 0.10
CA GLU A 78 -3.52 3.69 0.23
C GLU A 78 -3.54 4.94 -0.65
N TYR A 79 -3.18 6.07 -0.07
CA TYR A 79 -3.14 7.37 -0.73
C TYR A 79 -1.69 7.81 -0.86
N PHE A 80 -1.21 7.94 -2.08
CA PHE A 80 0.17 8.35 -2.33
C PHE A 80 0.31 9.04 -3.69
N ASP A 81 1.43 9.73 -3.87
CA ASP A 81 1.77 10.37 -5.14
C ASP A 81 2.43 9.35 -6.07
N MET A 82 1.97 9.27 -7.31
CA MET A 82 2.56 8.41 -8.33
C MET A 82 3.89 8.91 -8.88
N GLY A 83 4.28 10.16 -8.58
CA GLY A 83 5.53 10.73 -9.07
C GLY A 83 6.76 9.83 -8.86
N PRO A 84 7.04 9.40 -7.62
CA PRO A 84 8.18 8.50 -7.36
C PRO A 84 8.09 7.17 -8.10
N VAL A 85 6.88 6.62 -8.25
CA VAL A 85 6.66 5.37 -8.97
C VAL A 85 6.94 5.57 -10.46
N ARG A 86 6.41 6.62 -11.05
CA ARG A 86 6.65 6.93 -12.46
C ARG A 86 8.12 7.14 -12.75
N ALA A 87 8.83 7.85 -11.88
CA ALA A 87 10.26 8.11 -12.03
C ALA A 87 11.06 6.81 -12.06
N ALA A 88 10.64 5.77 -11.35
CA ALA A 88 11.33 4.48 -11.34
C ALA A 88 11.18 3.73 -12.67
N TYR A 89 10.13 4.02 -13.45
CA TYR A 89 9.87 3.36 -14.72
C TYR A 89 10.20 4.23 -15.94
N ASP A 90 10.54 5.49 -15.74
CA ASP A 90 11.01 6.36 -16.81
C ASP A 90 12.47 6.08 -17.10
N ALA A 91 12.78 6.00 -18.38
CA ALA A 91 14.14 5.71 -18.82
C ALA A 91 15.07 6.93 -18.64
#